data_30717c4976e82e84768a175c513920bb
#
_entry.id   30717c4976e82e84768a175c513920bb
#
_cell.length_a   1.000
_cell.length_b   1.000
_cell.length_c   1.000
_cell.angle_alpha   90.00
_cell.angle_beta   90.00
_cell.angle_gamma   90.00
#
_symmetry.space_group_name_H-M   'P 1'
#
loop_
_entity.id
_entity.type
_entity.pdbx_description
1 polymer ?
#
loop_
_entity_poly.entity_id
_entity_poly.type
_entity_poly.pdbx_seq_one_letter_code
_entity_poly.pdbx_strand_id
1 'polypeptide(L)'
;VLTLHWDVTAPAAALAVLRCQRLADAGRPVAFSGIDVLGVEAALPVTLDQLAGLEAAAAPAAALGLELRRPIRRVPTLPVHLVGSLAEAADLGAAWRLAVLRAYWTDGADVADAGVLTTLAVGIGLDAAAVTALLDDRGAAADLRGRFLALRRRGVGGVPVLEVDGTLLPADVDDATLRELAAL
;
A
#
# COMPACT_ATOMS: atom_id res chain seq x y z
N VAL A 1 12.20 -13.02 -7.20
CA VAL A 1 11.46 -12.41 -6.04
C VAL A 1 10.18 -11.76 -6.55
N LEU A 2 9.04 -12.13 -5.98
CA LEU A 2 7.75 -11.52 -6.28
C LEU A 2 7.67 -10.11 -5.66
N THR A 3 7.40 -9.07 -6.45
CA THR A 3 7.14 -7.72 -5.95
C THR A 3 5.68 -7.34 -6.18
N LEU A 4 4.99 -6.86 -5.13
CA LEU A 4 3.66 -6.28 -5.24
C LEU A 4 3.77 -4.75 -5.27
N HIS A 5 3.32 -4.13 -6.37
CA HIS A 5 3.08 -2.69 -6.44
C HIS A 5 1.68 -2.37 -5.93
N TRP A 6 1.57 -1.48 -4.94
CA TRP A 6 0.32 -1.26 -4.21
C TRP A 6 0.11 0.19 -3.78
N ASP A 7 -1.15 0.54 -3.51
CA ASP A 7 -1.54 1.80 -2.86
C ASP A 7 -2.66 1.54 -1.85
N VAL A 8 -2.63 2.24 -0.73
CA VAL A 8 -3.59 2.08 0.35
C VAL A 8 -5.03 2.41 -0.10
N THR A 9 -5.22 3.35 -1.03
CA THR A 9 -6.54 3.81 -1.47
C THR A 9 -7.20 2.92 -2.52
N ALA A 10 -6.52 1.89 -3.02
CA ALA A 10 -7.07 0.95 -4.00
C ALA A 10 -7.59 -0.32 -3.30
N PRO A 11 -8.90 -0.65 -3.37
CA PRO A 11 -9.47 -1.79 -2.63
C PRO A 11 -8.89 -3.14 -3.07
N ALA A 12 -8.68 -3.33 -4.37
CA ALA A 12 -8.02 -4.53 -4.89
C ALA A 12 -6.56 -4.65 -4.41
N ALA A 13 -5.86 -3.51 -4.24
CA ALA A 13 -4.50 -3.52 -3.69
C ALA A 13 -4.48 -3.87 -2.20
N ALA A 14 -5.47 -3.43 -1.42
CA ALA A 14 -5.61 -3.85 -0.03
C ALA A 14 -5.73 -5.38 0.09
N LEU A 15 -6.60 -6.00 -0.73
CA LEU A 15 -6.73 -7.45 -0.78
C LEU A 15 -5.41 -8.13 -1.21
N ALA A 16 -4.74 -7.60 -2.25
CA ALA A 16 -3.48 -8.16 -2.73
C ALA A 16 -2.37 -8.07 -1.67
N VAL A 17 -2.29 -6.96 -0.90
CA VAL A 17 -1.35 -6.83 0.22
C VAL A 17 -1.57 -7.93 1.25
N LEU A 18 -2.82 -8.21 1.65
CA LEU A 18 -3.11 -9.27 2.63
C LEU A 18 -2.72 -10.66 2.13
N ARG A 19 -2.99 -10.97 0.85
CA ARG A 19 -2.62 -12.24 0.22
C ARG A 19 -1.10 -12.39 0.13
N CYS A 20 -0.41 -11.37 -0.35
CA CYS A 20 1.05 -11.36 -0.46
C CYS A 20 1.73 -11.41 0.92
N GLN A 21 1.16 -10.72 1.93
CA GLN A 21 1.69 -10.78 3.30
C GLN A 21 1.61 -12.20 3.88
N ARG A 22 0.52 -12.94 3.64
CA ARG A 22 0.45 -14.36 4.06
C ARG A 22 1.54 -15.21 3.42
N LEU A 23 1.92 -14.95 2.18
CA LEU A 23 3.04 -15.65 1.55
C LEU A 23 4.38 -15.28 2.19
N ALA A 24 4.60 -14.00 2.48
CA ALA A 24 5.78 -13.53 3.18
C ALA A 24 5.90 -14.15 4.58
N ASP A 25 4.79 -14.19 5.33
CA ASP A 25 4.71 -14.82 6.66
C ASP A 25 4.96 -16.35 6.60
N ALA A 26 4.66 -16.98 5.46
CA ALA A 26 5.00 -18.38 5.18
C ALA A 26 6.44 -18.57 4.64
N GLY A 27 7.28 -17.52 4.71
CA GLY A 27 8.70 -17.58 4.32
C GLY A 27 8.95 -17.46 2.82
N ARG A 28 7.98 -17.02 2.02
CA ARG A 28 8.20 -16.76 0.60
C ARG A 28 8.82 -15.37 0.38
N PRO A 29 9.76 -15.20 -0.57
CA PRO A 29 10.39 -13.92 -0.84
C PRO A 29 9.44 -12.96 -1.57
N VAL A 30 8.70 -12.16 -0.82
CA VAL A 30 7.77 -11.14 -1.34
C VAL A 30 8.26 -9.76 -0.94
N ALA A 31 8.43 -8.88 -1.92
CA ALA A 31 8.71 -7.46 -1.74
C ALA A 31 7.44 -6.62 -1.95
N PHE A 32 7.38 -5.48 -1.28
CA PHE A 32 6.26 -4.54 -1.41
C PHE A 32 6.77 -3.18 -1.88
N SER A 33 6.20 -2.67 -2.95
CA SER A 33 6.56 -1.39 -3.55
C SER A 33 5.34 -0.48 -3.59
N GLY A 34 5.32 0.52 -2.73
CA GLY A 34 4.26 1.53 -2.72
C GLY A 34 4.31 2.46 -3.93
N ILE A 35 3.15 2.89 -4.39
CA ILE A 35 3.01 3.93 -5.41
C ILE A 35 1.76 4.76 -5.13
N ASP A 36 1.88 6.09 -5.11
CA ASP A 36 0.72 7.00 -5.05
C ASP A 36 0.03 7.02 -6.42
N VAL A 37 -1.13 6.36 -6.52
CA VAL A 37 -1.88 6.26 -7.79
C VAL A 37 -2.57 7.57 -8.17
N LEU A 38 -2.89 8.45 -7.21
CA LEU A 38 -3.47 9.76 -7.50
C LEU A 38 -2.43 10.68 -8.16
N GLY A 39 -1.22 10.71 -7.62
CA GLY A 39 -0.14 11.58 -8.08
C GLY A 39 -0.43 13.08 -7.96
N VAL A 40 -1.41 13.45 -7.13
CA VAL A 40 -1.82 14.83 -6.84
C VAL A 40 -1.82 15.08 -5.34
N GLU A 41 -1.70 16.33 -4.93
CA GLU A 41 -1.63 16.70 -3.50
C GLU A 41 -3.01 17.01 -2.88
N ALA A 42 -4.08 16.79 -3.64
CA ALA A 42 -5.45 17.05 -3.19
C ALA A 42 -6.25 15.77 -3.03
N ALA A 43 -7.10 15.73 -2.00
CA ALA A 43 -8.07 14.67 -1.87
C ALA A 43 -9.16 14.75 -2.96
N LEU A 44 -9.52 13.61 -3.51
CA LEU A 44 -10.51 13.49 -4.60
C LEU A 44 -11.75 12.73 -4.13
N PRO A 45 -12.91 12.95 -4.77
CA PRO A 45 -14.09 12.12 -4.54
C PRO A 45 -13.84 10.66 -4.85
N VAL A 46 -14.57 9.77 -4.17
CA VAL A 46 -14.61 8.34 -4.48
C VAL A 46 -15.35 8.14 -5.81
N THR A 47 -14.75 7.41 -6.73
CA THR A 47 -15.31 7.11 -8.05
C THR A 47 -16.21 5.88 -8.04
N LEU A 48 -17.05 5.71 -9.06
CA LEU A 48 -17.90 4.52 -9.22
C LEU A 48 -17.05 3.24 -9.39
N ASP A 49 -15.95 3.32 -10.15
CA ASP A 49 -15.04 2.19 -10.34
C ASP A 49 -14.42 1.76 -9.00
N GLN A 50 -14.11 2.71 -8.13
CA GLN A 50 -13.58 2.43 -6.80
C GLN A 50 -14.63 1.77 -5.90
N LEU A 51 -15.90 2.17 -6.01
CA LEU A 51 -17.00 1.53 -5.29
C LEU A 51 -17.24 0.10 -5.79
N ALA A 52 -17.20 -0.13 -7.10
CA ALA A 52 -17.28 -1.47 -7.68
C ALA A 52 -16.11 -2.36 -7.24
N GLY A 53 -14.89 -1.81 -7.25
CA GLY A 53 -13.71 -2.51 -6.74
C GLY A 53 -13.79 -2.82 -5.24
N LEU A 54 -14.38 -1.91 -4.45
CA LEU A 54 -14.64 -2.12 -3.02
C LEU A 54 -15.63 -3.28 -2.81
N GLU A 55 -16.73 -3.29 -3.54
CA GLU A 55 -17.74 -4.36 -3.47
C GLU A 55 -17.12 -5.72 -3.79
N ALA A 56 -16.30 -5.81 -4.83
CA ALA A 56 -15.62 -7.03 -5.22
C ALA A 56 -14.58 -7.51 -4.19
N ALA A 57 -13.87 -6.58 -3.53
CA ALA A 57 -12.79 -6.92 -2.58
C ALA A 57 -13.27 -7.12 -1.14
N ALA A 58 -14.45 -6.62 -0.75
CA ALA A 58 -14.89 -6.54 0.64
C ALA A 58 -14.97 -7.92 1.32
N ALA A 59 -15.69 -8.89 0.74
CA ALA A 59 -15.85 -10.20 1.34
C ALA A 59 -14.52 -11.00 1.39
N PRO A 60 -13.69 -11.05 0.33
CA PRO A 60 -12.37 -11.66 0.40
C PRO A 60 -11.43 -11.01 1.44
N ALA A 61 -11.42 -9.66 1.54
CA ALA A 61 -10.59 -8.97 2.52
C ALA A 61 -11.05 -9.23 3.96
N ALA A 62 -12.37 -9.27 4.20
CA ALA A 62 -12.93 -9.60 5.51
C ALA A 62 -12.53 -11.03 5.94
N ALA A 63 -12.51 -12.00 5.03
CA ALA A 63 -12.01 -13.35 5.28
C ALA A 63 -10.52 -13.40 5.65
N LEU A 64 -9.76 -12.36 5.28
CA LEU A 64 -8.35 -12.16 5.63
C LEU A 64 -8.15 -11.24 6.84
N GLY A 65 -9.23 -10.81 7.51
CA GLY A 65 -9.20 -10.02 8.74
C GLY A 65 -9.16 -8.50 8.54
N LEU A 66 -9.52 -8.00 7.35
CA LEU A 66 -9.63 -6.57 7.06
C LEU A 66 -11.03 -6.22 6.57
N GLU A 67 -11.76 -5.44 7.34
CA GLU A 67 -13.05 -4.88 6.93
C GLU A 67 -12.83 -3.66 6.02
N LEU A 68 -13.28 -3.75 4.78
CA LEU A 68 -13.24 -2.63 3.84
C LEU A 68 -14.58 -1.87 3.90
N ARG A 69 -14.56 -0.67 4.47
CA ARG A 69 -15.68 0.27 4.48
C ARG A 69 -15.53 1.32 3.40
N ARG A 70 -16.65 1.91 2.98
CA ARG A 70 -16.63 3.01 2.01
C ARG A 70 -15.86 4.20 2.56
N PRO A 71 -14.75 4.63 1.93
CA PRO A 71 -14.01 5.80 2.37
C PRO A 71 -14.79 7.09 2.06
N ILE A 72 -14.54 8.14 2.83
CA ILE A 72 -15.14 9.47 2.60
C ILE A 72 -14.57 10.09 1.33
N ARG A 73 -13.26 9.92 1.11
CA ARG A 73 -12.52 10.49 -0.03
C ARG A 73 -11.29 9.65 -0.32
N ARG A 74 -10.74 9.81 -1.50
CA ARG A 74 -9.41 9.34 -1.86
C ARG A 74 -8.40 10.41 -1.46
N VAL A 75 -7.38 10.03 -0.73
CA VAL A 75 -6.35 10.95 -0.22
C VAL A 75 -5.01 10.72 -0.92
N PRO A 76 -4.14 11.74 -1.00
CA PRO A 76 -2.76 11.57 -1.44
C PRO A 76 -2.04 10.57 -0.53
N THR A 77 -1.28 9.64 -1.10
CA THR A 77 -0.64 8.56 -0.34
C THR A 77 0.89 8.62 -0.33
N LEU A 78 1.48 9.66 -0.94
CA LEU A 78 2.92 9.88 -0.85
C LEU A 78 3.44 9.83 0.61
N PRO A 79 2.80 10.51 1.59
CA PRO A 79 3.24 10.45 2.99
C PRO A 79 3.18 9.03 3.58
N VAL A 80 2.16 8.25 3.22
CA VAL A 80 2.02 6.84 3.64
C VAL A 80 3.23 6.02 3.18
N HIS A 81 3.65 6.21 1.94
CA HIS A 81 4.76 5.46 1.36
C HIS A 81 6.13 5.97 1.83
N LEU A 82 6.25 7.25 2.22
CA LEU A 82 7.43 7.76 2.90
C LEU A 82 7.64 7.04 4.24
N VAL A 83 6.63 7.05 5.11
CA VAL A 83 6.69 6.33 6.39
C VAL A 83 6.85 4.83 6.17
N GLY A 84 6.21 4.28 5.13
CA GLY A 84 6.39 2.89 4.73
C GLY A 84 7.86 2.53 4.44
N SER A 85 8.60 3.41 3.76
CA SER A 85 10.03 3.20 3.51
C SER A 85 10.86 3.15 4.81
N LEU A 86 10.52 3.99 5.78
CA LEU A 86 11.14 3.97 7.10
C LEU A 86 10.79 2.69 7.86
N ALA A 87 9.53 2.26 7.80
CA ALA A 87 9.08 1.02 8.43
C ALA A 87 9.76 -0.22 7.83
N GLU A 88 9.93 -0.29 6.50
CA GLU A 88 10.66 -1.39 5.85
C GLU A 88 12.12 -1.42 6.32
N ALA A 89 12.79 -0.28 6.44
CA ALA A 89 14.17 -0.20 6.92
C ALA A 89 14.33 -0.62 8.38
N ALA A 90 13.24 -0.61 9.15
CA ALA A 90 13.19 -1.03 10.56
C ALA A 90 12.60 -2.44 10.76
N ASP A 91 12.40 -3.24 9.70
CA ASP A 91 11.72 -4.54 9.71
C ASP A 91 10.27 -4.49 10.23
N LEU A 92 9.62 -3.31 10.17
CA LEU A 92 8.25 -3.07 10.60
C LEU A 92 7.27 -2.91 9.42
N GLY A 93 7.70 -3.20 8.19
CA GLY A 93 6.92 -2.98 6.99
C GLY A 93 5.58 -3.73 6.98
N ALA A 94 5.54 -4.97 7.45
CA ALA A 94 4.30 -5.75 7.58
C ALA A 94 3.30 -5.09 8.55
N ALA A 95 3.79 -4.66 9.73
CA ALA A 95 2.97 -3.98 10.73
C ALA A 95 2.44 -2.63 10.19
N TRP A 96 3.28 -1.87 9.48
CA TRP A 96 2.90 -0.62 8.84
C TRP A 96 1.78 -0.80 7.80
N ARG A 97 1.96 -1.74 6.86
CA ARG A 97 0.93 -2.02 5.83
C ARG A 97 -0.42 -2.32 6.46
N LEU A 98 -0.45 -3.19 7.47
CA LEU A 98 -1.69 -3.55 8.15
C LEU A 98 -2.29 -2.37 8.92
N ALA A 99 -1.48 -1.59 9.62
CA ALA A 99 -1.93 -0.42 10.39
C ALA A 99 -2.57 0.63 9.48
N VAL A 100 -1.91 1.01 8.38
CA VAL A 100 -2.43 2.03 7.47
C VAL A 100 -3.64 1.56 6.68
N LEU A 101 -3.71 0.28 6.29
CA LEU A 101 -4.90 -0.29 5.65
C LEU A 101 -6.11 -0.27 6.58
N ARG A 102 -5.95 -0.64 7.85
CA ARG A 102 -7.03 -0.57 8.85
C ARG A 102 -7.47 0.87 9.09
N ALA A 103 -6.52 1.77 9.29
CA ALA A 103 -6.83 3.18 9.51
C ALA A 103 -7.68 3.76 8.37
N TYR A 104 -7.30 3.52 7.12
CA TYR A 104 -8.02 4.05 5.96
C TYR A 104 -9.36 3.32 5.72
N TRP A 105 -9.34 1.98 5.66
CA TRP A 105 -10.50 1.20 5.23
C TRP A 105 -11.51 0.90 6.34
N THR A 106 -11.04 0.63 7.56
CA THR A 106 -11.92 0.24 8.68
C THR A 106 -12.30 1.43 9.53
N ASP A 107 -11.32 2.29 9.86
CA ASP A 107 -11.52 3.38 10.82
C ASP A 107 -11.91 4.70 10.14
N GLY A 108 -11.74 4.80 8.80
CA GLY A 108 -12.05 6.00 8.03
C GLY A 108 -11.11 7.17 8.30
N ALA A 109 -9.89 6.88 8.77
CA ALA A 109 -8.91 7.89 9.09
C ALA A 109 -8.34 8.57 7.84
N ASP A 110 -7.98 9.85 7.96
CA ASP A 110 -7.27 10.58 6.92
C ASP A 110 -5.79 10.24 6.95
N VAL A 111 -5.38 9.24 6.16
CA VAL A 111 -3.98 8.80 6.08
C VAL A 111 -3.08 9.76 5.26
N ALA A 112 -3.57 10.92 4.86
CA ALA A 112 -2.73 12.02 4.38
C ALA A 112 -2.31 12.97 5.52
N ASP A 113 -2.97 12.88 6.69
CA ASP A 113 -2.66 13.71 7.85
C ASP A 113 -1.39 13.20 8.56
N ALA A 114 -0.43 14.10 8.76
CA ALA A 114 0.86 13.78 9.38
C ALA A 114 0.72 13.30 10.83
N GLY A 115 -0.23 13.84 11.59
CA GLY A 115 -0.50 13.43 12.97
C GLY A 115 -1.06 12.02 13.05
N VAL A 116 -1.97 11.66 12.13
CA VAL A 116 -2.50 10.30 11.99
C VAL A 116 -1.36 9.33 11.66
N LEU A 117 -0.54 9.65 10.67
CA LEU A 117 0.58 8.80 10.27
C LEU A 117 1.60 8.63 11.40
N THR A 118 1.94 9.71 12.11
CA THR A 118 2.85 9.65 13.26
C THR A 118 2.28 8.76 14.37
N THR A 119 0.98 8.89 14.67
CA THR A 119 0.31 8.05 15.67
C THR A 119 0.37 6.57 15.30
N LEU A 120 0.06 6.22 14.05
CA LEU A 120 0.13 4.85 13.55
C LEU A 120 1.56 4.31 13.60
N ALA A 121 2.54 5.12 13.20
CA ALA A 121 3.95 4.75 13.18
C ALA A 121 4.49 4.47 14.58
N VAL A 122 4.17 5.31 15.55
CA VAL A 122 4.51 5.09 16.97
C VAL A 122 3.84 3.82 17.50
N GLY A 123 2.58 3.57 17.11
CA GLY A 123 1.85 2.37 17.50
C GLY A 123 2.49 1.06 17.07
N ILE A 124 3.31 1.07 16.02
CA ILE A 124 4.08 -0.09 15.56
C ILE A 124 5.54 -0.08 16.02
N GLY A 125 5.99 0.95 16.76
CA GLY A 125 7.34 1.02 17.34
C GLY A 125 8.33 1.93 16.61
N LEU A 126 7.90 2.73 15.64
CA LEU A 126 8.76 3.75 15.02
C LEU A 126 8.93 4.97 15.94
N ASP A 127 10.08 5.64 15.82
CA ASP A 127 10.35 6.87 16.56
C ASP A 127 9.57 8.06 16.00
N ALA A 128 8.83 8.78 16.83
CA ALA A 128 7.99 9.90 16.43
C ALA A 128 8.78 11.05 15.79
N ALA A 129 9.98 11.35 16.30
CA ALA A 129 10.81 12.44 15.80
C ALA A 129 11.36 12.09 14.41
N ALA A 130 11.77 10.84 14.19
CA ALA A 130 12.21 10.35 12.88
C ALA A 130 11.07 10.41 11.85
N VAL A 131 9.85 10.01 12.22
CA VAL A 131 8.68 10.08 11.34
C VAL A 131 8.34 11.52 10.99
N THR A 132 8.31 12.43 11.97
CA THR A 132 8.01 13.84 11.74
C THR A 132 9.06 14.47 10.83
N ALA A 133 10.35 14.25 11.11
CA ALA A 133 11.43 14.77 10.29
C ALA A 133 11.35 14.25 8.83
N LEU A 134 11.00 13.00 8.63
CA LEU A 134 10.82 12.40 7.29
C LEU A 134 9.63 13.01 6.54
N LEU A 135 8.50 13.24 7.22
CA LEU A 135 7.31 13.84 6.61
C LEU A 135 7.55 15.31 6.19
N ASP A 136 8.43 16.03 6.90
CA ASP A 136 8.84 17.40 6.58
C ASP A 136 9.97 17.45 5.54
N ASP A 137 10.60 16.33 5.21
CA ASP A 137 11.72 16.26 4.26
C ASP A 137 11.25 16.33 2.81
N ARG A 138 11.36 17.53 2.22
CA ARG A 138 11.01 17.77 0.81
C ARG A 138 11.91 17.01 -0.16
N GLY A 139 13.17 16.73 0.21
CA GLY A 139 14.11 15.95 -0.59
C GLY A 139 13.65 14.51 -0.69
N ALA A 140 13.37 13.87 0.45
CA ALA A 140 12.82 12.50 0.49
C ALA A 140 11.50 12.39 -0.28
N ALA A 141 10.62 13.38 -0.15
CA ALA A 141 9.38 13.44 -0.91
C ALA A 141 9.61 13.53 -2.43
N ALA A 142 10.57 14.36 -2.87
CA ALA A 142 10.92 14.49 -4.29
C ALA A 142 11.53 13.20 -4.84
N ASP A 143 12.42 12.55 -4.10
CA ASP A 143 13.04 11.29 -4.48
C ASP A 143 12.00 10.17 -4.62
N LEU A 144 11.04 10.11 -3.69
CA LEU A 144 9.96 9.12 -3.77
C LEU A 144 9.04 9.38 -4.97
N ARG A 145 8.68 10.64 -5.25
CA ARG A 145 7.95 10.99 -6.49
C ARG A 145 8.73 10.58 -7.74
N GLY A 146 10.05 10.78 -7.74
CA GLY A 146 10.93 10.32 -8.84
C GLY A 146 10.85 8.81 -9.06
N ARG A 147 10.85 8.02 -7.99
CA ARG A 147 10.66 6.55 -8.05
C ARG A 147 9.28 6.19 -8.60
N PHE A 148 8.21 6.85 -8.18
CA PHE A 148 6.86 6.60 -8.71
C PHE A 148 6.78 6.92 -10.21
N LEU A 149 7.41 7.99 -10.67
CA LEU A 149 7.48 8.33 -12.09
C LEU A 149 8.26 7.26 -12.88
N ALA A 150 9.35 6.73 -12.33
CA ALA A 150 10.10 5.65 -12.94
C ALA A 150 9.26 4.37 -13.06
N LEU A 151 8.50 4.00 -12.03
CA LEU A 151 7.56 2.86 -12.08
C LEU A 151 6.49 3.04 -13.15
N ARG A 152 5.89 4.23 -13.25
CA ARG A 152 4.90 4.54 -14.30
C ARG A 152 5.48 4.42 -15.71
N ARG A 153 6.73 4.89 -15.93
CA ARG A 153 7.42 4.74 -17.22
C ARG A 153 7.71 3.27 -17.57
N ARG A 154 7.86 2.40 -16.58
CA ARG A 154 7.98 0.96 -16.76
C ARG A 154 6.66 0.24 -17.00
N GLY A 155 5.51 0.94 -16.94
CA GLY A 155 4.19 0.40 -17.19
C GLY A 155 3.33 0.15 -15.95
N VAL A 156 3.79 0.51 -14.74
CA VAL A 156 2.95 0.46 -13.53
C VAL A 156 1.98 1.66 -13.55
N GLY A 157 0.94 1.55 -14.35
CA GLY A 157 -0.06 2.62 -14.54
C GLY A 157 -1.22 2.59 -13.55
N GLY A 158 -1.36 1.52 -12.80
CA GLY A 158 -2.38 1.29 -11.77
C GLY A 158 -1.92 0.24 -10.79
N VAL A 159 -2.74 -0.06 -9.78
CA VAL A 159 -2.45 -1.08 -8.75
C VAL A 159 -3.72 -1.89 -8.43
N PRO A 160 -3.57 -3.14 -7.95
CA PRO A 160 -2.33 -3.87 -7.71
C PRO A 160 -1.69 -4.42 -9.00
N VAL A 161 -0.36 -4.47 -9.03
CA VAL A 161 0.43 -5.11 -10.09
C VAL A 161 1.48 -5.99 -9.44
N LEU A 162 1.65 -7.21 -9.94
CA LEU A 162 2.74 -8.09 -9.57
C LEU A 162 3.93 -7.89 -10.53
N GLU A 163 5.14 -8.03 -10.01
CA GLU A 163 6.36 -8.04 -10.82
C GLU A 163 7.21 -9.24 -10.44
N VAL A 164 7.61 -10.03 -11.43
CA VAL A 164 8.55 -11.15 -11.30
C VAL A 164 9.62 -10.98 -12.37
N ASP A 165 10.86 -10.89 -11.96
CA ASP A 165 12.04 -10.74 -12.86
C ASP A 165 11.87 -9.63 -13.92
N GLY A 166 11.28 -8.50 -13.49
CA GLY A 166 11.03 -7.34 -14.36
C GLY A 166 9.78 -7.44 -15.23
N THR A 167 9.07 -8.57 -15.21
CA THR A 167 7.80 -8.76 -15.92
C THR A 167 6.64 -8.33 -15.06
N LEU A 168 5.81 -7.42 -15.57
CA LEU A 168 4.59 -6.96 -14.91
C LEU A 168 3.43 -7.89 -15.24
N LEU A 169 2.69 -8.31 -14.20
CA LEU A 169 1.58 -9.25 -14.27
C LEU A 169 0.35 -8.67 -13.54
N PRO A 170 -0.88 -8.99 -13.97
CA PRO A 170 -2.07 -8.69 -13.20
C PRO A 170 -2.01 -9.35 -11.81
N ALA A 171 -2.60 -8.71 -10.79
CA ALA A 171 -2.65 -9.26 -9.44
C ALA A 171 -3.98 -9.99 -9.12
N ASP A 172 -4.91 -10.06 -10.07
CA ASP A 172 -6.19 -10.76 -9.97
C ASP A 172 -6.08 -12.26 -10.29
N VAL A 173 -4.97 -12.86 -9.89
CA VAL A 173 -4.70 -14.29 -10.01
C VAL A 173 -5.21 -15.06 -8.78
N ASP A 174 -5.46 -16.35 -8.93
CA ASP A 174 -5.82 -17.21 -7.81
C ASP A 174 -4.64 -17.48 -6.84
N ASP A 175 -4.94 -18.06 -5.67
CA ASP A 175 -3.91 -18.29 -4.64
C ASP A 175 -2.90 -19.37 -5.04
N ALA A 176 -3.24 -20.28 -5.97
CA ALA A 176 -2.31 -21.29 -6.47
C ALA A 176 -1.26 -20.63 -7.36
N THR A 177 -1.71 -19.84 -8.34
CA THR A 177 -0.86 -19.06 -9.24
C THR A 177 0.02 -18.08 -8.45
N LEU A 178 -0.55 -17.38 -7.44
CA LEU A 178 0.22 -16.45 -6.62
C LEU A 178 1.34 -17.15 -5.85
N ARG A 179 1.10 -18.38 -5.33
CA ARG A 179 2.13 -19.19 -4.68
C ARG A 179 3.22 -19.67 -5.65
N GLU A 180 2.85 -20.03 -6.88
CA GLU A 180 3.80 -20.40 -7.93
C GLU A 180 4.71 -19.22 -8.30
N LEU A 181 4.13 -18.04 -8.53
CA LEU A 181 4.90 -16.82 -8.81
C LEU A 181 5.86 -16.44 -7.67
N ALA A 182 5.47 -16.67 -6.42
CA ALA A 182 6.33 -16.42 -5.26
C ALA A 182 7.40 -17.51 -5.04
N ALA A 183 7.40 -18.57 -5.83
CA ALA A 183 8.41 -19.62 -5.80
C ALA A 183 9.52 -19.42 -6.85
N LEU A 184 9.31 -18.52 -7.81
CA LEU A 184 10.30 -18.09 -8.81
C LEU A 184 11.29 -17.09 -8.20
#